data_4ac84f70cc910c76b22a93ae6aa75667
#
_entry.id   4ac84f70cc910c76b22a93ae6aa75667
#
_cell.length_a   1.000
_cell.length_b   1.000
_cell.length_c   1.000
_cell.angle_alpha   90.00
_cell.angle_beta   90.00
_cell.angle_gamma   90.00
#
_symmetry.space_group_name_H-M   'P 1'
#
loop_
_entity.id
_entity.type
_entity.pdbx_description
1 polymer ?
#
loop_
_entity_poly.entity_id
_entity_poly.type
_entity_poly.pdbx_seq_one_letter_code
_entity_poly.pdbx_strand_id
1 'polypeptide(L)'
;LCDRRQRQMCIRDRFTQMTFEKLLQSTGRTMYTMVTQSIGAVINIIFDPILIFGLFGFPELGVAGAAAATVFGQAVAGTLAILFNVKVNKDIQLDFRKFRPDKMMIGKIYAVGVPSIIMQAIGSVMTYGMNLILIQFTSTATAVFGVYFKVQSFIFMPVFGLNNGMVPIVAYNYGAGSKKRVKHVTRLSITYAVSIMLIGLLVFQIFPDKLLAMFNASENMLAIGVPALRIISISFMFAGFCIVMGSVFQALGNGVYSLVVSVARQLIVLLPAAYLLSLTGNVNNVWWAFPIAELMSLSMTLFFYGRINRKIISKIGEPALMPEE
;
A
#
# COMPACT_ATOMS: atom_id res chain seq x y z
N LEU A 1 -18.50 25.32 -6.82
CA LEU A 1 -19.36 24.81 -5.70
C LEU A 1 -19.67 23.32 -5.85
N CYS A 2 -19.90 22.82 -7.06
CA CYS A 2 -20.16 21.40 -7.32
C CYS A 2 -18.94 20.52 -6.97
N ASP A 3 -17.75 20.97 -7.31
CA ASP A 3 -16.47 20.24 -7.09
C ASP A 3 -16.16 20.01 -5.59
N ARG A 4 -16.43 20.97 -4.71
CA ARG A 4 -16.23 20.79 -3.26
C ARG A 4 -17.21 19.79 -2.65
N ARG A 5 -18.49 19.82 -3.03
CA ARG A 5 -19.49 18.87 -2.53
C ARG A 5 -19.23 17.45 -3.01
N GLN A 6 -18.86 17.29 -4.28
CA GLN A 6 -18.50 15.99 -4.85
C GLN A 6 -17.25 15.39 -4.16
N ARG A 7 -16.21 16.19 -3.91
CA ARG A 7 -15.03 15.72 -3.15
C ARG A 7 -15.38 15.27 -1.74
N GLN A 8 -16.24 15.99 -1.04
CA GLN A 8 -16.67 15.61 0.31
C GLN A 8 -17.52 14.33 0.32
N MET A 9 -18.40 14.13 -0.67
CA MET A 9 -19.16 12.89 -0.83
C MET A 9 -18.24 11.71 -1.13
N CYS A 10 -17.33 11.82 -2.10
CA CYS A 10 -16.33 10.80 -2.40
C CYS A 10 -15.52 10.36 -1.17
N ILE A 11 -15.09 11.31 -0.33
CA ILE A 11 -14.31 11.03 0.87
C ILE A 11 -15.15 10.24 1.88
N ARG A 12 -16.37 10.66 2.17
CA ARG A 12 -17.26 9.99 3.12
C ARG A 12 -17.59 8.56 2.69
N ASP A 13 -17.95 8.37 1.43
CA ASP A 13 -18.32 7.07 0.89
C ASP A 13 -17.12 6.11 0.91
N ARG A 14 -15.94 6.63 0.57
CA ARG A 14 -14.69 5.86 0.61
C ARG A 14 -14.33 5.43 2.04
N PHE A 15 -14.44 6.33 3.03
CA PHE A 15 -14.20 5.98 4.42
C PHE A 15 -15.21 4.97 4.94
N THR A 16 -16.48 5.12 4.63
CA THR A 16 -17.53 4.18 5.01
C THR A 16 -17.25 2.80 4.40
N GLN A 17 -17.04 2.72 3.10
CA GLN A 17 -16.68 1.47 2.41
C GLN A 17 -15.48 0.79 3.07
N MET A 18 -14.34 1.53 3.22
CA MET A 18 -13.12 0.97 3.80
C MET A 18 -13.31 0.48 5.22
N THR A 19 -14.07 1.18 6.06
CA THR A 19 -14.32 0.79 7.44
C THR A 19 -15.07 -0.53 7.51
N PHE A 20 -16.17 -0.68 6.76
CA PHE A 20 -16.96 -1.92 6.76
C PHE A 20 -16.23 -3.08 6.08
N GLU A 21 -15.40 -2.83 5.07
CA GLU A 21 -14.53 -3.84 4.48
C GLU A 21 -13.46 -4.32 5.48
N LYS A 22 -12.85 -3.41 6.26
CA LYS A 22 -11.89 -3.79 7.31
C LYS A 22 -12.55 -4.58 8.44
N LEU A 23 -13.81 -4.30 8.78
CA LEU A 23 -14.57 -5.12 9.73
C LEU A 23 -14.80 -6.55 9.20
N LEU A 24 -15.15 -6.73 7.92
CA LEU A 24 -15.24 -8.05 7.30
C LEU A 24 -13.89 -8.77 7.27
N GLN A 25 -12.81 -8.05 6.99
CA GLN A 25 -11.45 -8.63 6.99
C GLN A 25 -11.02 -9.08 8.38
N SER A 26 -11.32 -8.29 9.43
CA SER A 26 -10.94 -8.60 10.81
C SER A 26 -11.61 -9.86 11.37
N THR A 27 -12.78 -10.20 10.84
CA THR A 27 -13.51 -11.44 11.18
C THR A 27 -13.19 -12.63 10.24
N GLY A 28 -12.17 -12.48 9.40
CA GLY A 28 -11.73 -13.53 8.46
C GLY A 28 -12.60 -13.68 7.21
N ARG A 29 -13.58 -12.81 6.99
CA ARG A 29 -14.54 -12.86 5.87
C ARG A 29 -14.05 -12.08 4.65
N THR A 30 -12.79 -12.29 4.27
CA THR A 30 -12.10 -11.56 3.18
C THR A 30 -12.74 -11.77 1.81
N MET A 31 -13.41 -12.92 1.56
CA MET A 31 -14.11 -13.17 0.31
C MET A 31 -15.23 -12.16 0.04
N TYR A 32 -15.96 -11.75 1.07
CA TYR A 32 -17.01 -10.74 0.90
C TYR A 32 -16.42 -9.36 0.60
N THR A 33 -15.28 -9.03 1.14
CA THR A 33 -14.55 -7.79 0.79
C THR A 33 -14.09 -7.83 -0.68
N MET A 34 -13.61 -8.97 -1.16
CA MET A 34 -13.25 -9.14 -2.57
C MET A 34 -14.47 -8.91 -3.48
N VAL A 35 -15.62 -9.50 -3.13
CA VAL A 35 -16.87 -9.33 -3.90
C VAL A 35 -17.32 -7.88 -3.93
N THR A 36 -17.32 -7.17 -2.78
CA THR A 36 -17.72 -5.75 -2.73
C THR A 36 -16.81 -4.87 -3.58
N GLN A 37 -15.50 -5.06 -3.50
CA GLN A 37 -14.51 -4.31 -4.28
C GLN A 37 -14.63 -4.63 -5.78
N SER A 38 -14.82 -5.90 -6.14
CA SER A 38 -14.99 -6.30 -7.53
C SER A 38 -16.25 -5.71 -8.15
N ILE A 39 -17.38 -5.74 -7.44
CA ILE A 39 -18.64 -5.13 -7.91
C ILE A 39 -18.47 -3.62 -8.09
N GLY A 40 -17.85 -2.93 -7.12
CA GLY A 40 -17.57 -1.50 -7.22
C GLY A 40 -16.68 -1.15 -8.41
N ALA A 41 -15.65 -1.96 -8.66
CA ALA A 41 -14.77 -1.77 -9.81
C ALA A 41 -15.48 -2.03 -11.16
N VAL A 42 -16.29 -3.08 -11.26
CA VAL A 42 -17.06 -3.40 -12.47
C VAL A 42 -18.07 -2.28 -12.78
N ILE A 43 -18.77 -1.78 -11.76
CA ILE A 43 -19.69 -0.65 -11.92
C ILE A 43 -18.94 0.57 -12.44
N ASN A 44 -17.78 0.89 -11.87
CA ASN A 44 -16.96 2.01 -12.31
C ASN A 44 -16.53 1.85 -13.77
N ILE A 45 -16.00 0.68 -14.17
CA ILE A 45 -15.59 0.39 -15.56
C ILE A 45 -16.75 0.54 -16.56
N ILE A 46 -17.97 0.16 -16.17
CA ILE A 46 -19.15 0.25 -17.05
C ILE A 46 -19.65 1.71 -17.13
N PHE A 47 -19.77 2.39 -15.98
CA PHE A 47 -20.36 3.72 -15.93
C PHE A 47 -19.39 4.85 -16.33
N ASP A 48 -18.07 4.66 -16.21
CA ASP A 48 -17.08 5.64 -16.64
C ASP A 48 -17.29 6.04 -18.12
N PRO A 49 -17.24 5.11 -19.11
CA PRO A 49 -17.44 5.49 -20.50
C PRO A 49 -18.85 6.03 -20.78
N ILE A 50 -19.87 5.53 -20.08
CA ILE A 50 -21.26 5.99 -20.28
C ILE A 50 -21.42 7.44 -19.88
N LEU A 51 -20.89 7.84 -18.73
CA LEU A 51 -21.04 9.19 -18.19
C LEU A 51 -19.99 10.18 -18.73
N ILE A 52 -18.83 9.68 -19.16
CA ILE A 52 -17.81 10.54 -19.79
C ILE A 52 -18.22 10.96 -21.18
N PHE A 53 -18.65 10.00 -22.01
CA PHE A 53 -18.95 10.20 -23.43
C PHE A 53 -20.45 10.38 -23.74
N GLY A 54 -21.32 10.33 -22.74
CA GLY A 54 -22.77 10.49 -22.94
C GLY A 54 -23.42 9.35 -23.71
N LEU A 55 -22.95 8.10 -23.53
CA LEU A 55 -23.50 6.94 -24.23
C LEU A 55 -24.90 6.59 -23.71
N PHE A 56 -25.71 5.91 -24.54
CA PHE A 56 -27.08 5.46 -24.21
C PHE A 56 -28.07 6.57 -23.81
N GLY A 57 -27.86 7.81 -24.29
CA GLY A 57 -28.75 8.93 -24.00
C GLY A 57 -28.46 9.66 -22.67
N PHE A 58 -27.39 9.33 -22.00
CA PHE A 58 -26.90 10.13 -20.86
C PHE A 58 -26.22 11.41 -21.33
N PRO A 59 -26.24 12.49 -20.52
CA PRO A 59 -25.51 13.71 -20.87
C PRO A 59 -24.00 13.47 -20.82
N GLU A 60 -23.26 14.05 -21.75
CA GLU A 60 -21.80 14.06 -21.76
C GLU A 60 -21.29 14.94 -20.60
N LEU A 61 -20.79 14.33 -19.55
CA LEU A 61 -20.34 15.02 -18.35
C LEU A 61 -18.80 15.13 -18.26
N GLY A 62 -18.06 14.50 -19.18
CA GLY A 62 -16.59 14.54 -19.20
C GLY A 62 -15.98 14.11 -17.86
N VAL A 63 -15.11 14.95 -17.31
CA VAL A 63 -14.43 14.68 -16.02
C VAL A 63 -15.41 14.56 -14.83
N ALA A 64 -16.51 15.30 -14.86
CA ALA A 64 -17.55 15.19 -13.81
C ALA A 64 -18.27 13.83 -13.88
N GLY A 65 -18.43 13.28 -15.11
CA GLY A 65 -18.97 11.93 -15.32
C GLY A 65 -18.11 10.84 -14.70
N ALA A 66 -16.79 10.89 -14.87
CA ALA A 66 -15.86 9.96 -14.22
C ALA A 66 -15.94 10.05 -12.69
N ALA A 67 -16.03 11.27 -12.14
CA ALA A 67 -16.21 11.43 -10.69
C ALA A 67 -17.54 10.84 -10.19
N ALA A 68 -18.63 11.04 -10.93
CA ALA A 68 -19.96 10.51 -10.60
C ALA A 68 -19.97 8.97 -10.64
N ALA A 69 -19.39 8.35 -11.67
CA ALA A 69 -19.27 6.90 -11.78
C ALA A 69 -18.47 6.30 -10.61
N THR A 70 -17.37 6.95 -10.23
CA THR A 70 -16.55 6.55 -9.08
C THR A 70 -17.35 6.60 -7.78
N VAL A 71 -18.09 7.69 -7.52
CA VAL A 71 -18.94 7.82 -6.31
C VAL A 71 -20.01 6.75 -6.30
N PHE A 72 -20.67 6.51 -7.44
CA PHE A 72 -21.71 5.52 -7.56
C PHE A 72 -21.17 4.10 -7.29
N GLY A 73 -20.04 3.72 -7.89
CA GLY A 73 -19.39 2.43 -7.65
C GLY A 73 -19.00 2.24 -6.17
N GLN A 74 -18.46 3.28 -5.52
CA GLN A 74 -18.12 3.26 -4.10
C GLN A 74 -19.36 3.19 -3.19
N ALA A 75 -20.43 3.89 -3.51
CA ALA A 75 -21.68 3.86 -2.75
C ALA A 75 -22.31 2.46 -2.77
N VAL A 76 -22.35 1.82 -3.95
CA VAL A 76 -22.84 0.44 -4.08
C VAL A 76 -21.95 -0.54 -3.30
N ALA A 77 -20.62 -0.45 -3.47
CA ALA A 77 -19.68 -1.30 -2.74
C ALA A 77 -19.79 -1.11 -1.21
N GLY A 78 -19.91 0.13 -0.75
CA GLY A 78 -20.11 0.46 0.67
C GLY A 78 -21.42 -0.08 1.22
N THR A 79 -22.52 0.06 0.46
CA THR A 79 -23.84 -0.51 0.84
C THR A 79 -23.78 -2.03 0.96
N LEU A 80 -23.13 -2.70 0.00
CA LEU A 80 -22.94 -4.15 0.04
C LEU A 80 -22.07 -4.56 1.23
N ALA A 81 -21.01 -3.81 1.52
CA ALA A 81 -20.15 -4.06 2.68
C ALA A 81 -20.93 -3.95 4.01
N ILE A 82 -21.81 -2.96 4.14
CA ILE A 82 -22.71 -2.81 5.29
C ILE A 82 -23.67 -4.01 5.36
N LEU A 83 -24.32 -4.36 4.26
CA LEU A 83 -25.26 -5.48 4.19
C LEU A 83 -24.61 -6.81 4.60
N PHE A 84 -23.38 -7.06 4.13
CA PHE A 84 -22.64 -8.26 4.51
C PHE A 84 -22.24 -8.26 5.98
N ASN A 85 -21.87 -7.10 6.55
CA ASN A 85 -21.60 -7.00 7.98
C ASN A 85 -22.86 -7.26 8.81
N VAL A 86 -24.02 -6.77 8.40
CA VAL A 86 -25.27 -6.97 9.14
C VAL A 86 -25.82 -8.38 9.00
N LYS A 87 -25.83 -8.93 7.77
CA LYS A 87 -26.49 -10.22 7.49
C LYS A 87 -25.59 -11.43 7.69
N VAL A 88 -24.31 -11.32 7.36
CA VAL A 88 -23.38 -12.45 7.31
C VAL A 88 -22.40 -12.45 8.49
N ASN A 89 -21.99 -11.27 8.96
CA ASN A 89 -21.00 -11.15 10.00
C ASN A 89 -21.66 -11.20 11.40
N LYS A 90 -21.90 -12.43 11.88
CA LYS A 90 -22.52 -12.65 13.20
C LYS A 90 -21.58 -12.35 14.37
N ASP A 91 -20.27 -12.22 14.11
CA ASP A 91 -19.25 -12.01 15.12
C ASP A 91 -19.23 -10.55 15.61
N ILE A 92 -19.79 -9.61 14.83
CA ILE A 92 -19.88 -8.19 15.16
C ILE A 92 -21.35 -7.77 15.20
N GLN A 93 -21.81 -7.31 16.36
CA GLN A 93 -23.13 -6.70 16.51
C GLN A 93 -22.99 -5.18 16.42
N LEU A 94 -23.57 -4.60 15.37
CA LEU A 94 -23.59 -3.15 15.16
C LEU A 94 -24.78 -2.54 15.91
N ASP A 95 -24.62 -2.29 17.23
CA ASP A 95 -25.63 -1.61 18.05
C ASP A 95 -25.21 -0.15 18.30
N PHE A 96 -25.63 0.75 17.43
CA PHE A 96 -25.32 2.17 17.55
C PHE A 96 -26.00 2.84 18.77
N ARG A 97 -27.04 2.22 19.36
CA ARG A 97 -27.74 2.78 20.52
C ARG A 97 -26.94 2.62 21.82
N LYS A 98 -26.09 1.60 21.89
CA LYS A 98 -25.22 1.32 23.05
C LYS A 98 -23.79 1.88 22.86
N PHE A 99 -23.55 2.61 21.78
CA PHE A 99 -22.23 3.14 21.50
C PHE A 99 -21.82 4.16 22.58
N ARG A 100 -20.77 3.84 23.32
CA ARG A 100 -20.08 4.75 24.23
C ARG A 100 -18.62 4.83 23.82
N PRO A 101 -18.08 6.05 23.55
CA PRO A 101 -16.67 6.19 23.22
C PRO A 101 -15.80 5.82 24.43
N ASP A 102 -14.98 4.78 24.27
CA ASP A 102 -14.00 4.37 25.28
C ASP A 102 -12.62 4.97 24.92
N LYS A 103 -12.10 5.80 25.83
CA LYS A 103 -10.79 6.47 25.67
C LYS A 103 -9.64 5.47 25.51
N MET A 104 -9.69 4.33 26.20
CA MET A 104 -8.66 3.30 26.10
C MET A 104 -8.67 2.66 24.71
N MET A 105 -9.86 2.33 24.19
CA MET A 105 -10.00 1.74 22.85
C MET A 105 -9.57 2.73 21.76
N ILE A 106 -9.98 4.00 21.89
CA ILE A 106 -9.55 5.08 20.99
C ILE A 106 -8.02 5.21 21.02
N GLY A 107 -7.40 5.20 22.20
CA GLY A 107 -5.94 5.23 22.34
C GLY A 107 -5.25 4.08 21.61
N LYS A 108 -5.76 2.85 21.69
CA LYS A 108 -5.23 1.69 20.96
C LYS A 108 -5.35 1.84 19.45
N ILE A 109 -6.47 2.36 18.97
CA ILE A 109 -6.70 2.63 17.54
C ILE A 109 -5.67 3.65 17.01
N TYR A 110 -5.49 4.76 17.72
CA TYR A 110 -4.53 5.80 17.34
C TYR A 110 -3.06 5.34 17.46
N ALA A 111 -2.74 4.49 18.43
CA ALA A 111 -1.39 3.93 18.59
C ALA A 111 -0.91 3.15 17.33
N VAL A 112 -1.83 2.53 16.60
CA VAL A 112 -1.54 1.85 15.34
C VAL A 112 -1.81 2.75 14.13
N GLY A 113 -2.85 3.58 14.20
CA GLY A 113 -3.28 4.44 13.09
C GLY A 113 -2.31 5.58 12.80
N VAL A 114 -1.81 6.28 13.82
CA VAL A 114 -0.88 7.41 13.64
C VAL A 114 0.42 6.99 12.92
N PRO A 115 1.13 5.93 13.33
CA PRO A 115 2.27 5.43 12.56
C PRO A 115 1.94 5.14 11.10
N SER A 116 0.77 4.56 10.83
CA SER A 116 0.34 4.23 9.46
C SER A 116 0.05 5.49 8.63
N ILE A 117 -0.57 6.52 9.21
CA ILE A 117 -0.79 7.83 8.55
C ILE A 117 0.54 8.48 8.19
N ILE A 118 1.49 8.50 9.13
CA ILE A 118 2.81 9.08 8.90
C ILE A 118 3.54 8.33 7.78
N MET A 119 3.49 6.99 7.76
CA MET A 119 4.09 6.19 6.69
C MET A 119 3.55 6.54 5.31
N GLN A 120 2.24 6.76 5.19
CA GLN A 120 1.63 7.17 3.92
C GLN A 120 2.04 8.60 3.51
N ALA A 121 2.08 9.52 4.48
CA ALA A 121 2.51 10.89 4.24
C ALA A 121 3.98 10.97 3.79
N ILE A 122 4.86 10.15 4.36
CA ILE A 122 6.28 10.08 4.00
C ILE A 122 6.47 9.75 2.51
N GLY A 123 5.63 8.86 1.94
CA GLY A 123 5.67 8.55 0.52
C GLY A 123 5.45 9.79 -0.37
N SER A 124 4.52 10.67 0.02
CA SER A 124 4.28 11.93 -0.69
C SER A 124 5.45 12.91 -0.56
N VAL A 125 6.02 13.02 0.63
CA VAL A 125 7.21 13.88 0.88
C VAL A 125 8.41 13.37 0.06
N MET A 126 8.63 12.07 0.03
CA MET A 126 9.70 11.45 -0.76
C MET A 126 9.50 11.75 -2.27
N THR A 127 8.30 11.56 -2.78
CA THR A 127 7.99 11.83 -4.19
C THR A 127 8.22 13.31 -4.54
N TYR A 128 7.81 14.22 -3.66
CA TYR A 128 8.04 15.65 -3.83
C TYR A 128 9.55 15.97 -3.82
N GLY A 129 10.30 15.46 -2.84
CA GLY A 129 11.74 15.66 -2.74
C GLY A 129 12.52 15.11 -3.95
N MET A 130 12.16 13.93 -4.43
CA MET A 130 12.75 13.36 -5.65
C MET A 130 12.47 14.21 -6.88
N ASN A 131 11.25 14.72 -7.03
CA ASN A 131 10.91 15.62 -8.15
C ASN A 131 11.71 16.92 -8.10
N LEU A 132 11.96 17.51 -6.90
CA LEU A 132 12.82 18.69 -6.74
C LEU A 132 14.27 18.42 -7.16
N ILE A 133 14.79 17.22 -6.92
CA ILE A 133 16.13 16.83 -7.35
C ILE A 133 16.17 16.61 -8.86
N LEU A 134 15.21 15.88 -9.40
CA LEU A 134 15.21 15.49 -10.82
C LEU A 134 14.93 16.67 -11.77
N ILE A 135 14.11 17.64 -11.36
CA ILE A 135 13.80 18.82 -12.18
C ILE A 135 15.03 19.68 -12.44
N GLN A 136 16.06 19.60 -11.59
CA GLN A 136 17.33 20.32 -11.77
C GLN A 136 18.11 19.82 -12.99
N PHE A 137 17.89 18.57 -13.40
CA PHE A 137 18.50 18.02 -14.62
C PHE A 137 17.64 18.31 -15.84
N THR A 138 16.44 17.77 -15.88
CA THR A 138 15.49 17.98 -16.98
C THR A 138 14.06 17.70 -16.53
N SER A 139 13.07 18.35 -17.19
CA SER A 139 11.66 18.01 -17.02
C SER A 139 11.35 16.59 -17.48
N THR A 140 12.13 16.04 -18.44
CA THR A 140 12.02 14.66 -18.90
C THR A 140 12.35 13.66 -17.79
N ALA A 141 13.32 13.94 -16.90
CA ALA A 141 13.67 13.07 -15.78
C ALA A 141 12.51 12.95 -14.77
N THR A 142 11.78 14.04 -14.50
CA THR A 142 10.58 13.99 -13.66
C THR A 142 9.43 13.23 -14.34
N ALA A 143 9.28 13.35 -15.65
CA ALA A 143 8.31 12.57 -16.40
C ALA A 143 8.61 11.07 -16.36
N VAL A 144 9.88 10.68 -16.54
CA VAL A 144 10.35 9.28 -16.38
C VAL A 144 10.00 8.75 -14.99
N PHE A 145 10.25 9.53 -13.94
CA PHE A 145 9.92 9.15 -12.57
C PHE A 145 8.41 8.95 -12.37
N GLY A 146 7.58 9.81 -12.97
CA GLY A 146 6.13 9.66 -12.96
C GLY A 146 5.65 8.39 -13.66
N VAL A 147 6.23 8.05 -14.82
CA VAL A 147 5.92 6.81 -15.54
C VAL A 147 6.40 5.59 -14.75
N TYR A 148 7.60 5.65 -14.17
CA TYR A 148 8.09 4.60 -13.28
C TYR A 148 7.08 4.25 -12.18
N PHE A 149 6.51 5.24 -11.47
CA PHE A 149 5.50 4.97 -10.43
C PHE A 149 4.25 4.28 -10.97
N LYS A 150 3.79 4.66 -12.16
CA LYS A 150 2.63 4.01 -12.78
C LYS A 150 2.92 2.56 -13.13
N VAL A 151 4.05 2.28 -13.77
CA VAL A 151 4.45 0.93 -14.15
C VAL A 151 4.74 0.06 -12.92
N GLN A 152 5.45 0.61 -11.93
CA GLN A 152 5.72 -0.05 -10.66
C GLN A 152 4.43 -0.47 -9.94
N SER A 153 3.38 0.35 -9.99
CA SER A 153 2.11 0.06 -9.34
C SER A 153 1.52 -1.28 -9.77
N PHE A 154 1.66 -1.68 -11.03
CA PHE A 154 1.17 -2.99 -11.52
C PHE A 154 1.85 -4.16 -10.82
N ILE A 155 3.12 -4.03 -10.44
CA ILE A 155 3.88 -5.10 -9.76
C ILE A 155 3.66 -5.06 -8.24
N PHE A 156 3.54 -3.85 -7.67
CA PHE A 156 3.39 -3.69 -6.22
C PHE A 156 1.96 -3.93 -5.75
N MET A 157 0.92 -3.66 -6.55
CA MET A 157 -0.48 -3.88 -6.18
C MET A 157 -0.79 -5.33 -5.78
N PRO A 158 -0.35 -6.37 -6.50
CA PRO A 158 -0.54 -7.75 -6.06
C PRO A 158 0.09 -8.03 -4.68
N VAL A 159 1.26 -7.45 -4.39
CA VAL A 159 1.93 -7.61 -3.09
C VAL A 159 1.16 -6.89 -1.98
N PHE A 160 0.62 -5.70 -2.24
CA PHE A 160 -0.28 -5.04 -1.28
C PHE A 160 -1.58 -5.82 -1.08
N GLY A 161 -2.12 -6.43 -2.12
CA GLY A 161 -3.27 -7.35 -2.02
C GLY A 161 -2.96 -8.55 -1.13
N LEU A 162 -1.80 -9.19 -1.33
CA LEU A 162 -1.31 -10.28 -0.49
C LEU A 162 -1.22 -9.85 0.99
N ASN A 163 -0.66 -8.67 1.27
CA ASN A 163 -0.55 -8.13 2.62
C ASN A 163 -1.91 -7.88 3.26
N ASN A 164 -2.88 -7.36 2.51
CA ASN A 164 -4.24 -7.14 3.02
C ASN A 164 -4.91 -8.45 3.48
N GLY A 165 -4.61 -9.56 2.81
CA GLY A 165 -5.06 -10.90 3.23
C GLY A 165 -4.25 -11.48 4.38
N MET A 166 -2.93 -11.26 4.39
CA MET A 166 -2.02 -11.82 5.39
C MET A 166 -2.20 -11.20 6.78
N VAL A 167 -2.34 -9.87 6.87
CA VAL A 167 -2.39 -9.13 8.14
C VAL A 167 -3.45 -9.67 9.10
N PRO A 168 -4.73 -9.87 8.70
CA PRO A 168 -5.74 -10.44 9.58
C PRO A 168 -5.40 -11.86 10.02
N ILE A 169 -4.84 -12.68 9.13
CA ILE A 169 -4.47 -14.08 9.46
C ILE A 169 -3.36 -14.11 10.50
N VAL A 170 -2.33 -13.26 10.35
CA VAL A 170 -1.24 -13.17 11.32
C VAL A 170 -1.76 -12.66 12.67
N ALA A 171 -2.57 -11.59 12.67
CA ALA A 171 -3.13 -11.01 13.89
C ALA A 171 -4.03 -12.02 14.63
N TYR A 172 -4.90 -12.73 13.93
CA TYR A 172 -5.77 -13.75 14.51
C TYR A 172 -4.97 -14.89 15.13
N ASN A 173 -4.00 -15.46 14.39
CA ASN A 173 -3.18 -16.55 14.91
C ASN A 173 -2.22 -16.12 16.02
N TYR A 174 -1.83 -14.85 16.05
CA TYR A 174 -1.11 -14.25 17.17
C TYR A 174 -1.97 -14.22 18.44
N GLY A 175 -3.21 -13.73 18.33
CA GLY A 175 -4.18 -13.73 19.44
C GLY A 175 -4.54 -15.15 19.91
N ALA A 176 -4.59 -16.13 19.00
CA ALA A 176 -4.84 -17.54 19.30
C ALA A 176 -3.61 -18.29 19.87
N GLY A 177 -2.47 -17.62 20.08
CA GLY A 177 -1.26 -18.24 20.63
C GLY A 177 -0.57 -19.25 19.71
N SER A 178 -0.89 -19.26 18.40
CA SER A 178 -0.38 -20.27 17.46
C SER A 178 0.92 -19.81 16.75
N LYS A 179 2.05 -19.93 17.43
CA LYS A 179 3.39 -19.61 16.90
C LYS A 179 3.70 -20.28 15.55
N LYS A 180 3.33 -21.57 15.41
CA LYS A 180 3.60 -22.35 14.19
C LYS A 180 2.88 -21.74 12.98
N ARG A 181 1.60 -21.35 13.16
CA ARG A 181 0.79 -20.74 12.08
C ARG A 181 1.28 -19.35 11.72
N VAL A 182 1.61 -18.50 12.70
CA VAL A 182 2.18 -17.17 12.46
C VAL A 182 3.45 -17.27 11.60
N LYS A 183 4.39 -18.15 11.96
CA LYS A 183 5.62 -18.35 11.18
C LYS A 183 5.35 -18.90 9.78
N HIS A 184 4.43 -19.85 9.66
CA HIS A 184 4.09 -20.44 8.37
C HIS A 184 3.48 -19.44 7.40
N VAL A 185 2.49 -18.65 7.85
CA VAL A 185 1.85 -17.62 7.04
C VAL A 185 2.85 -16.54 6.64
N THR A 186 3.67 -16.07 7.57
CA THR A 186 4.72 -15.08 7.29
C THR A 186 5.70 -15.60 6.23
N ARG A 187 6.21 -16.82 6.39
CA ARG A 187 7.14 -17.41 5.42
C ARG A 187 6.51 -17.55 4.03
N LEU A 188 5.28 -18.04 3.96
CA LEU A 188 4.57 -18.22 2.70
C LEU A 188 4.33 -16.88 2.00
N SER A 189 3.92 -15.86 2.75
CA SER A 189 3.71 -14.50 2.22
C SER A 189 5.01 -13.88 1.71
N ILE A 190 6.13 -14.07 2.40
CA ILE A 190 7.45 -13.62 1.93
C ILE A 190 7.80 -14.32 0.61
N THR A 191 7.61 -15.64 0.52
CA THR A 191 7.91 -16.40 -0.70
C THR A 191 7.10 -15.88 -1.88
N TYR A 192 5.78 -15.71 -1.73
CA TYR A 192 4.95 -15.16 -2.81
C TYR A 192 5.31 -13.71 -3.17
N ALA A 193 5.51 -12.84 -2.18
CA ALA A 193 5.87 -11.45 -2.44
C ALA A 193 7.22 -11.33 -3.16
N VAL A 194 8.23 -12.06 -2.71
CA VAL A 194 9.55 -12.08 -3.36
C VAL A 194 9.45 -12.66 -4.78
N SER A 195 8.68 -13.72 -5.00
CA SER A 195 8.46 -14.28 -6.33
C SER A 195 7.81 -13.28 -7.28
N ILE A 196 6.77 -12.57 -6.83
CA ILE A 196 6.11 -11.51 -7.63
C ILE A 196 7.11 -10.39 -7.95
N MET A 197 7.90 -9.96 -6.98
CA MET A 197 8.89 -8.90 -7.16
C MET A 197 10.03 -9.32 -8.07
N LEU A 198 10.46 -10.59 -8.04
CA LEU A 198 11.46 -11.13 -8.97
C LEU A 198 10.92 -11.17 -10.41
N ILE A 199 9.67 -11.56 -10.60
CA ILE A 199 9.01 -11.46 -11.92
C ILE A 199 8.99 -10.00 -12.38
N GLY A 200 8.64 -9.08 -11.51
CA GLY A 200 8.69 -7.65 -11.78
C GLY A 200 10.08 -7.15 -12.16
N LEU A 201 11.11 -7.56 -11.43
CA LEU A 201 12.51 -7.27 -11.75
C LEU A 201 12.85 -7.76 -13.18
N LEU A 202 12.53 -9.01 -13.50
CA LEU A 202 12.80 -9.58 -14.84
C LEU A 202 12.09 -8.80 -15.95
N VAL A 203 10.83 -8.42 -15.76
CA VAL A 203 10.07 -7.62 -16.72
C VAL A 203 10.73 -6.25 -16.95
N PHE A 204 11.18 -5.58 -15.90
CA PHE A 204 11.85 -4.28 -15.98
C PHE A 204 13.25 -4.37 -16.57
N GLN A 205 13.93 -5.51 -16.43
CA GLN A 205 15.28 -5.73 -17.03
C GLN A 205 15.19 -6.08 -18.53
N ILE A 206 14.21 -6.90 -18.91
CA ILE A 206 14.10 -7.43 -20.27
C ILE A 206 13.35 -6.48 -21.21
N PHE A 207 12.27 -5.85 -20.72
CA PHE A 207 11.35 -5.06 -21.54
C PHE A 207 11.18 -3.59 -21.11
N PRO A 208 12.24 -2.87 -20.65
CA PRO A 208 12.09 -1.49 -20.20
C PRO A 208 11.61 -0.56 -21.33
N ASP A 209 12.09 -0.77 -22.56
CA ASP A 209 11.71 0.03 -23.74
C ASP A 209 10.21 -0.10 -24.03
N LYS A 210 9.67 -1.32 -24.00
CA LYS A 210 8.25 -1.57 -24.25
C LYS A 210 7.36 -0.98 -23.15
N LEU A 211 7.80 -1.05 -21.88
CA LEU A 211 7.09 -0.46 -20.78
C LEU A 211 6.99 1.07 -20.91
N LEU A 212 8.05 1.73 -21.34
CA LEU A 212 8.05 3.18 -21.57
C LEU A 212 7.26 3.54 -22.84
N ALA A 213 7.35 2.74 -23.91
CA ALA A 213 6.61 2.95 -25.12
C ALA A 213 5.08 2.95 -24.93
N MET A 214 4.54 2.19 -23.96
CA MET A 214 3.13 2.22 -23.59
C MET A 214 2.66 3.62 -23.12
N PHE A 215 3.58 4.50 -22.75
CA PHE A 215 3.30 5.88 -22.29
C PHE A 215 3.73 6.92 -23.33
N ASN A 216 3.85 6.56 -24.61
CA ASN A 216 4.30 7.44 -25.71
C ASN A 216 5.62 8.14 -25.40
N ALA A 217 6.60 7.40 -24.89
CA ALA A 217 7.91 7.92 -24.52
C ALA A 217 8.66 8.46 -25.75
N SER A 218 9.15 9.70 -25.67
CA SER A 218 10.07 10.27 -26.66
C SER A 218 11.45 9.60 -26.58
N GLU A 219 12.29 9.79 -27.62
CA GLU A 219 13.67 9.24 -27.64
C GLU A 219 14.49 9.68 -26.42
N ASN A 220 14.38 10.96 -26.03
CA ASN A 220 15.03 11.48 -24.83
C ASN A 220 14.51 10.81 -23.54
N MET A 221 13.21 10.50 -23.50
CA MET A 221 12.60 9.80 -22.38
C MET A 221 13.04 8.35 -22.30
N LEU A 222 13.27 7.68 -23.44
CA LEU A 222 13.83 6.33 -23.50
C LEU A 222 15.28 6.33 -23.03
N ALA A 223 16.10 7.30 -23.49
CA ALA A 223 17.51 7.41 -23.11
C ALA A 223 17.73 7.52 -21.60
N ILE A 224 16.86 8.24 -20.89
CA ILE A 224 16.91 8.40 -19.41
C ILE A 224 16.16 7.27 -18.73
N GLY A 225 15.02 6.86 -19.26
CA GLY A 225 14.08 5.96 -18.59
C GLY A 225 14.54 4.50 -18.58
N VAL A 226 15.19 4.02 -19.64
CA VAL A 226 15.67 2.63 -19.71
C VAL A 226 16.72 2.35 -18.62
N PRO A 227 17.79 3.16 -18.47
CA PRO A 227 18.70 3.01 -17.33
C PRO A 227 18.01 3.16 -15.99
N ALA A 228 17.09 4.13 -15.85
CA ALA A 228 16.33 4.34 -14.61
C ALA A 228 15.55 3.09 -14.19
N LEU A 229 14.75 2.52 -15.11
CA LEU A 229 13.95 1.32 -14.83
C LEU A 229 14.84 0.13 -14.45
N ARG A 230 15.97 -0.07 -15.16
CA ARG A 230 16.90 -1.15 -14.85
C ARG A 230 17.57 -0.99 -13.49
N ILE A 231 18.06 0.19 -13.17
CA ILE A 231 18.73 0.45 -11.88
C ILE A 231 17.75 0.34 -10.71
N ILE A 232 16.59 1.00 -10.81
CA ILE A 232 15.62 1.01 -9.72
C ILE A 232 15.04 -0.38 -9.48
N SER A 233 14.79 -1.18 -10.52
CA SER A 233 14.22 -2.52 -10.37
C SER A 233 15.09 -3.48 -9.56
N ILE A 234 16.40 -3.26 -9.45
CA ILE A 234 17.29 -4.05 -8.57
C ILE A 234 16.79 -4.05 -7.14
N SER A 235 16.19 -2.94 -6.68
CA SER A 235 15.59 -2.83 -5.34
C SER A 235 14.41 -3.77 -5.11
N PHE A 236 13.71 -4.21 -6.17
CA PHE A 236 12.52 -5.06 -6.05
C PHE A 236 12.81 -6.39 -5.36
N MET A 237 14.01 -6.95 -5.55
CA MET A 237 14.42 -8.18 -4.92
C MET A 237 14.30 -8.12 -3.38
N PHE A 238 14.63 -6.99 -2.79
CA PHE A 238 14.59 -6.77 -1.34
C PHE A 238 13.26 -6.18 -0.88
N ALA A 239 12.61 -5.38 -1.72
CA ALA A 239 11.38 -4.67 -1.40
C ALA A 239 10.25 -5.64 -1.01
N GLY A 240 10.10 -6.77 -1.71
CA GLY A 240 9.09 -7.79 -1.38
C GLY A 240 9.19 -8.29 0.06
N PHE A 241 10.39 -8.57 0.53
CA PHE A 241 10.64 -8.97 1.92
C PHE A 241 10.31 -7.83 2.90
N CYS A 242 10.82 -6.62 2.65
CA CYS A 242 10.64 -5.47 3.53
C CYS A 242 9.16 -5.08 3.68
N ILE A 243 8.39 -5.12 2.58
CA ILE A 243 6.96 -4.79 2.59
C ILE A 243 6.17 -5.80 3.43
N VAL A 244 6.40 -7.10 3.25
CA VAL A 244 5.73 -8.16 4.03
C VAL A 244 6.09 -8.04 5.51
N MET A 245 7.37 -7.89 5.82
CA MET A 245 7.83 -7.78 7.22
C MET A 245 7.29 -6.52 7.91
N GLY A 246 7.22 -5.39 7.19
CA GLY A 246 6.57 -4.17 7.69
C GLY A 246 5.11 -4.41 8.08
N SER A 247 4.38 -5.16 7.26
CA SER A 247 2.98 -5.54 7.54
C SER A 247 2.86 -6.52 8.72
N VAL A 248 3.81 -7.47 8.85
CA VAL A 248 3.88 -8.38 10.00
C VAL A 248 4.14 -7.61 11.30
N PHE A 249 5.03 -6.61 11.30
CA PHE A 249 5.27 -5.77 12.48
C PHE A 249 4.00 -5.04 12.92
N GLN A 250 3.22 -4.52 11.98
CA GLN A 250 1.92 -3.89 12.27
C GLN A 250 0.91 -4.91 12.80
N ALA A 251 0.80 -6.09 12.19
CA ALA A 251 -0.10 -7.15 12.63
C ALA A 251 0.19 -7.65 14.06
N LEU A 252 1.46 -7.59 14.49
CA LEU A 252 1.89 -7.92 15.84
C LEU A 252 1.80 -6.74 16.83
N GLY A 253 1.17 -5.63 16.45
CA GLY A 253 0.99 -4.43 17.27
C GLY A 253 2.24 -3.53 17.38
N ASN A 254 3.30 -3.79 16.61
CA ASN A 254 4.55 -3.04 16.64
C ASN A 254 4.71 -2.11 15.42
N GLY A 255 3.68 -1.31 15.11
CA GLY A 255 3.68 -0.39 13.98
C GLY A 255 4.81 0.64 13.98
N VAL A 256 5.36 0.95 15.14
CA VAL A 256 6.51 1.88 15.29
C VAL A 256 7.75 1.36 14.57
N TYR A 257 8.02 0.05 14.56
CA TYR A 257 9.18 -0.49 13.82
C TYR A 257 9.00 -0.30 12.30
N SER A 258 7.81 -0.52 11.78
CA SER A 258 7.50 -0.23 10.36
C SER A 258 7.66 1.25 10.04
N LEU A 259 7.22 2.13 10.94
CA LEU A 259 7.39 3.58 10.78
C LEU A 259 8.87 3.95 10.74
N VAL A 260 9.68 3.48 11.69
CA VAL A 260 11.12 3.77 11.76
C VAL A 260 11.84 3.31 10.48
N VAL A 261 11.56 2.10 9.99
CA VAL A 261 12.11 1.60 8.72
C VAL A 261 11.69 2.49 7.55
N SER A 262 10.41 2.90 7.47
CA SER A 262 9.90 3.74 6.39
C SER A 262 10.51 5.15 6.39
N VAL A 263 10.63 5.77 7.57
CA VAL A 263 11.30 7.09 7.74
C VAL A 263 12.76 6.99 7.32
N ALA A 264 13.48 6.00 7.86
CA ALA A 264 14.89 5.82 7.57
C ALA A 264 15.12 5.58 6.07
N ARG A 265 14.32 4.70 5.45
CA ARG A 265 14.44 4.39 4.03
C ARG A 265 14.18 5.61 3.15
N GLN A 266 13.05 6.29 3.34
CA GLN A 266 12.59 7.31 2.38
C GLN A 266 13.16 8.70 2.65
N LEU A 267 13.31 9.11 3.91
CA LEU A 267 13.76 10.47 4.25
C LEU A 267 15.23 10.54 4.61
N ILE A 268 15.75 9.57 5.38
CA ILE A 268 17.12 9.65 5.92
C ILE A 268 18.14 9.09 4.92
N VAL A 269 17.76 8.10 4.10
CA VAL A 269 18.72 7.50 3.16
C VAL A 269 18.40 7.86 1.72
N LEU A 270 17.17 7.63 1.23
CA LEU A 270 16.87 7.83 -0.19
C LEU A 270 17.05 9.29 -0.62
N LEU A 271 16.45 10.26 0.07
CA LEU A 271 16.56 11.66 -0.33
C LEU A 271 17.99 12.22 -0.21
N PRO A 272 18.73 12.03 0.89
CA PRO A 272 20.11 12.47 0.96
C PRO A 272 21.03 11.75 -0.04
N ALA A 273 20.86 10.44 -0.26
CA ALA A 273 21.63 9.71 -1.26
C ALA A 273 21.34 10.24 -2.68
N ALA A 274 20.06 10.47 -3.01
CA ALA A 274 19.69 11.06 -4.29
C ALA A 274 20.29 12.45 -4.49
N TYR A 275 20.28 13.29 -3.43
CA TYR A 275 20.89 14.61 -3.47
C TYR A 275 22.42 14.54 -3.65
N LEU A 276 23.12 13.70 -2.89
CA LEU A 276 24.58 13.52 -3.03
C LEU A 276 24.95 12.98 -4.42
N LEU A 277 24.19 12.01 -4.93
CA LEU A 277 24.40 11.47 -6.27
C LEU A 277 24.03 12.48 -7.38
N SER A 278 23.14 13.43 -7.11
CA SER A 278 22.83 14.51 -8.07
C SER A 278 24.00 15.47 -8.29
N LEU A 279 24.88 15.65 -7.29
CA LEU A 279 26.07 16.50 -7.39
C LEU A 279 27.09 15.97 -8.40
N THR A 280 26.97 14.70 -8.83
CA THR A 280 27.83 14.13 -9.89
C THR A 280 27.49 14.66 -11.29
N GLY A 281 26.41 15.42 -11.46
CA GLY A 281 25.98 15.96 -12.74
C GLY A 281 25.32 14.93 -13.69
N ASN A 282 25.22 13.67 -13.29
CA ASN A 282 24.62 12.61 -14.12
C ASN A 282 23.33 12.09 -13.48
N VAL A 283 22.20 12.26 -14.18
CA VAL A 283 20.89 11.80 -13.72
C VAL A 283 20.83 10.29 -13.48
N ASN A 284 21.60 9.49 -14.23
CA ASN A 284 21.61 8.04 -14.07
C ASN A 284 22.17 7.61 -12.70
N ASN A 285 23.06 8.41 -12.11
CA ASN A 285 23.59 8.12 -10.79
C ASN A 285 22.51 8.31 -9.70
N VAL A 286 21.58 9.23 -9.88
CA VAL A 286 20.51 9.50 -8.92
C VAL A 286 19.63 8.27 -8.70
N TRP A 287 19.42 7.45 -9.71
CA TRP A 287 18.60 6.24 -9.60
C TRP A 287 19.20 5.18 -8.65
N TRP A 288 20.50 5.19 -8.41
CA TRP A 288 21.14 4.29 -7.44
C TRP A 288 20.73 4.56 -5.99
N ALA A 289 20.15 5.72 -5.71
CA ALA A 289 19.62 6.01 -4.39
C ALA A 289 18.54 4.99 -3.95
N PHE A 290 17.77 4.43 -4.89
CA PHE A 290 16.73 3.42 -4.59
C PHE A 290 17.33 2.10 -4.10
N PRO A 291 18.25 1.44 -4.81
CA PRO A 291 18.93 0.24 -4.31
C PRO A 291 19.65 0.46 -2.97
N ILE A 292 20.33 1.60 -2.80
CA ILE A 292 21.03 1.95 -1.55
C ILE A 292 20.04 2.04 -0.39
N ALA A 293 18.93 2.74 -0.57
CA ALA A 293 17.90 2.88 0.45
C ALA A 293 17.24 1.54 0.80
N GLU A 294 17.05 0.66 -0.19
CA GLU A 294 16.43 -0.64 0.03
C GLU A 294 17.37 -1.62 0.76
N LEU A 295 18.68 -1.58 0.50
CA LEU A 295 19.66 -2.37 1.25
C LEU A 295 19.69 -1.97 2.72
N MET A 296 19.63 -0.67 3.03
CA MET A 296 19.52 -0.18 4.40
C MET A 296 18.20 -0.64 5.04
N SER A 297 17.08 -0.52 4.30
CA SER A 297 15.76 -1.00 4.73
C SER A 297 15.78 -2.49 5.08
N LEU A 298 16.43 -3.30 4.25
CA LEU A 298 16.61 -4.74 4.49
C LEU A 298 17.38 -4.99 5.80
N SER A 299 18.50 -4.30 5.98
CA SER A 299 19.35 -4.45 7.18
C SER A 299 18.57 -4.11 8.46
N MET A 300 17.84 -2.98 8.47
CA MET A 300 17.01 -2.58 9.60
C MET A 300 15.84 -3.55 9.83
N THR A 301 15.21 -4.02 8.76
CA THR A 301 14.08 -4.96 8.84
C THR A 301 14.55 -6.30 9.44
N LEU A 302 15.70 -6.81 9.04
CA LEU A 302 16.30 -8.01 9.61
C LEU A 302 16.64 -7.84 11.10
N PHE A 303 17.20 -6.70 11.48
CA PHE A 303 17.47 -6.37 12.88
C PHE A 303 16.20 -6.36 13.73
N PHE A 304 15.15 -5.66 13.29
CA PHE A 304 13.87 -5.62 14.01
C PHE A 304 13.16 -6.97 14.00
N TYR A 305 13.25 -7.74 12.91
CA TYR A 305 12.71 -9.10 12.88
C TYR A 305 13.38 -10.00 13.93
N GLY A 306 14.71 -9.95 14.04
CA GLY A 306 15.43 -10.67 15.08
C GLY A 306 14.96 -10.30 16.49
N ARG A 307 14.73 -9.00 16.74
CA ARG A 307 14.21 -8.48 18.02
C ARG A 307 12.78 -8.94 18.30
N ILE A 308 11.88 -8.84 17.32
CA ILE A 308 10.48 -9.28 17.44
C ILE A 308 10.41 -10.80 17.59
N ASN A 309 11.21 -11.55 16.83
CA ASN A 309 11.24 -13.00 16.94
C ASN A 309 11.63 -13.46 18.36
N ARG A 310 12.64 -12.80 18.97
CA ARG A 310 13.07 -13.12 20.34
C ARG A 310 12.07 -12.68 21.41
N LYS A 311 11.48 -11.46 21.28
CA LYS A 311 10.65 -10.86 22.32
C LYS A 311 9.18 -11.26 22.26
N ILE A 312 8.67 -11.54 21.06
CA ILE A 312 7.23 -11.73 20.81
C ILE A 312 6.98 -13.12 20.24
N ILE A 313 7.53 -13.43 19.05
CA ILE A 313 7.17 -14.67 18.34
C ILE A 313 7.64 -15.92 19.11
N SER A 314 8.80 -15.87 19.77
CA SER A 314 9.28 -17.01 20.56
C SER A 314 8.41 -17.31 21.78
N LYS A 315 7.80 -16.27 22.35
CA LYS A 315 6.95 -16.35 23.54
C LYS A 315 5.47 -16.63 23.26
N ILE A 316 5.09 -16.73 21.99
CA ILE A 316 3.72 -17.10 21.61
C ILE A 316 3.44 -18.52 22.10
N GLY A 317 2.36 -18.71 22.89
CA GLY A 317 1.95 -19.99 23.45
C GLY A 317 2.61 -20.39 24.77
N GLU A 318 3.50 -19.56 25.32
CA GLU A 318 3.90 -19.68 26.73
C GLU A 318 2.75 -19.14 27.61
N PRO A 319 2.34 -19.86 28.71
CA PRO A 319 1.35 -19.33 29.61
C PRO A 319 1.86 -17.97 30.15
N ALA A 320 1.01 -16.95 30.09
CA ALA A 320 1.33 -15.67 30.70
C ALA A 320 1.64 -15.94 32.19
N LEU A 321 2.86 -15.68 32.60
CA LEU A 321 3.20 -15.59 34.01
C LEU A 321 2.26 -14.53 34.58
N MET A 322 1.30 -14.97 35.40
CA MET A 322 0.43 -14.04 36.15
C MET A 322 1.37 -13.10 36.91
N PRO A 323 1.13 -11.80 36.92
CA PRO A 323 1.86 -10.94 37.84
C PRO A 323 1.56 -11.47 39.24
N GLU A 324 2.61 -11.84 39.98
CA GLU A 324 2.50 -12.06 41.41
C GLU A 324 1.91 -10.80 42.03
N GLU A 325 0.79 -10.99 42.78
CA GLU A 325 0.08 -9.95 43.50
C GLU A 325 0.96 -9.24 44.53
#